data_ffb9321332942292629cbc2757c7ad4c
#
_entry.id   ffb9321332942292629cbc2757c7ad4c
#
_cell.length_a   1.000
_cell.length_b   1.000
_cell.length_c   1.000
_cell.angle_alpha   90.00
_cell.angle_beta   90.00
_cell.angle_gamma   90.00
#
_symmetry.space_group_name_H-M   'P 1'
#
loop_
_entity.id
_entity.type
_entity.pdbx_description
1 polymer ?
#
loop_
_entity_poly.entity_id
_entity_poly.type
_entity_poly.pdbx_seq_one_letter_code
_entity_poly.pdbx_strand_id
1 'polypeptide(L)'
;MEMIKKEEGNKDGPSVDKTTPTEIPPAPTDSAGVAAMMKAWQEFATPGPEHAWMAESAGTWVCDSVKQWMDPSQPPSTASATDVVTMTMNGLYQVTDFSSTMMGMPMQGHGMMGYDKMKKKFVLSWVDNMGSGIVRMEGDYDKSTKTLSMAGKQSDPGRNMETDIRQELKFHDDGTYTMSMYGTGHDGKSEQKFMEGTFRRKK
;
A
#
# COMPACT_ATOMS: atom_id res chain seq x y z
N MET A 1 49.74 12.34 26.68
CA MET A 1 48.60 12.99 27.31
C MET A 1 47.93 13.81 26.23
N GLU A 2 47.11 13.13 25.39
CA GLU A 2 46.45 13.71 24.21
C GLU A 2 45.03 14.09 24.62
N MET A 3 44.70 15.37 24.40
CA MET A 3 43.38 15.90 24.69
C MET A 3 42.37 15.54 23.59
N ILE A 4 41.36 14.78 23.97
CA ILE A 4 40.21 14.48 23.13
C ILE A 4 39.39 15.76 22.96
N LYS A 5 39.29 16.29 21.70
CA LYS A 5 38.35 17.35 21.34
C LYS A 5 36.93 16.77 21.30
N LYS A 6 36.05 17.34 22.16
CA LYS A 6 34.59 17.13 22.05
C LYS A 6 34.09 17.80 20.77
N GLU A 7 33.55 17.01 19.83
CA GLU A 7 32.69 17.56 18.78
C GLU A 7 31.32 17.89 19.36
N GLU A 8 30.93 19.15 19.27
CA GLU A 8 29.56 19.60 19.54
C GLU A 8 28.66 19.10 18.44
N GLY A 9 27.72 18.19 18.79
CA GLY A 9 26.74 17.65 17.86
C GLY A 9 25.76 18.71 17.38
N ASN A 10 25.57 18.75 16.06
CA ASN A 10 24.56 19.53 15.36
C ASN A 10 23.15 19.19 15.90
N LYS A 11 22.44 20.20 16.45
CA LYS A 11 21.11 20.10 17.07
C LYS A 11 19.96 20.40 16.13
N ASP A 12 20.13 20.31 14.83
CA ASP A 12 19.05 20.51 13.89
C ASP A 12 18.42 19.15 13.50
N GLY A 13 17.52 18.67 14.33
CA GLY A 13 16.58 17.61 13.95
C GLY A 13 15.60 18.13 12.87
N PRO A 14 15.00 17.25 12.07
CA PRO A 14 14.09 17.66 11.01
C PRO A 14 12.97 18.54 11.57
N SER A 15 12.76 19.71 10.98
CA SER A 15 11.69 20.63 11.37
C SER A 15 10.34 19.93 11.12
N VAL A 16 9.64 19.60 12.19
CA VAL A 16 8.25 19.18 12.12
C VAL A 16 7.45 20.38 11.64
N ASP A 17 6.86 20.27 10.46
CA ASP A 17 5.96 21.27 9.91
C ASP A 17 4.82 21.50 10.92
N LYS A 18 4.83 22.69 11.54
CA LYS A 18 3.79 23.10 12.49
C LYS A 18 2.58 23.58 11.71
N THR A 19 1.88 22.67 11.04
CA THR A 19 0.52 22.97 10.61
C THR A 19 -0.29 23.31 11.85
N THR A 20 -0.90 24.47 11.87
CA THR A 20 -1.81 24.92 12.95
C THR A 20 -2.81 23.79 13.21
N PRO A 21 -2.97 23.30 14.43
CA PRO A 21 -3.92 22.25 14.74
C PRO A 21 -5.31 22.74 14.28
N THR A 22 -5.94 22.00 13.37
CA THR A 22 -7.34 22.21 13.05
C THR A 22 -8.12 22.01 14.35
N GLU A 23 -8.82 23.05 14.84
CA GLU A 23 -9.62 22.90 16.06
C GLU A 23 -10.61 21.75 15.88
N ILE A 24 -10.54 20.79 16.77
CA ILE A 24 -11.48 19.66 16.81
C ILE A 24 -12.77 20.20 17.42
N PRO A 25 -13.92 20.19 16.70
CA PRO A 25 -15.17 20.63 17.24
C PRO A 25 -15.55 19.82 18.49
N PRO A 26 -16.17 20.43 19.52
CA PRO A 26 -16.61 19.71 20.68
C PRO A 26 -17.64 18.64 20.31
N ALA A 27 -17.65 17.52 21.00
CA ALA A 27 -18.67 16.49 20.83
C ALA A 27 -20.05 17.04 21.22
N PRO A 28 -21.15 16.62 20.55
CA PRO A 28 -22.49 17.02 20.90
C PRO A 28 -22.84 16.52 22.31
N THR A 29 -23.58 17.35 23.10
CA THR A 29 -23.97 17.05 24.48
C THR A 29 -25.46 16.82 24.62
N ASP A 30 -26.28 17.25 23.65
CA ASP A 30 -27.73 16.98 23.64
C ASP A 30 -28.03 15.60 23.03
N SER A 31 -29.17 15.03 23.37
CA SER A 31 -29.57 13.68 22.97
C SER A 31 -29.68 13.49 21.45
N ALA A 32 -30.10 14.52 20.73
CA ALA A 32 -30.28 14.46 19.27
C ALA A 32 -28.91 14.46 18.58
N GLY A 33 -27.98 15.29 19.02
CA GLY A 33 -26.61 15.33 18.50
C GLY A 33 -25.84 14.04 18.79
N VAL A 34 -25.99 13.48 20.00
CA VAL A 34 -25.41 12.17 20.35
C VAL A 34 -25.95 11.07 19.45
N ALA A 35 -27.26 11.02 19.21
CA ALA A 35 -27.86 10.03 18.32
C ALA A 35 -27.38 10.16 16.87
N ALA A 36 -27.24 11.40 16.37
CA ALA A 36 -26.71 11.65 15.04
C ALA A 36 -25.24 11.20 14.92
N MET A 37 -24.41 11.47 15.92
CA MET A 37 -23.02 11.01 15.99
C MET A 37 -22.94 9.48 15.97
N MET A 38 -23.74 8.78 16.79
CA MET A 38 -23.77 7.31 16.82
C MET A 38 -24.19 6.72 15.47
N LYS A 39 -25.18 7.32 14.80
CA LYS A 39 -25.61 6.92 13.46
C LYS A 39 -24.46 7.08 12.45
N ALA A 40 -23.74 8.20 12.48
CA ALA A 40 -22.59 8.42 11.59
C ALA A 40 -21.48 7.37 11.80
N TRP A 41 -21.18 7.00 13.05
CA TRP A 41 -20.24 5.91 13.36
C TRP A 41 -20.75 4.56 12.85
N GLN A 42 -22.02 4.25 13.02
CA GLN A 42 -22.60 3.01 12.50
C GLN A 42 -22.52 2.95 10.97
N GLU A 43 -22.85 4.04 10.27
CA GLU A 43 -22.73 4.12 8.82
C GLU A 43 -21.28 3.99 8.36
N PHE A 44 -20.33 4.60 9.07
CA PHE A 44 -18.91 4.48 8.79
C PHE A 44 -18.41 3.04 8.97
N ALA A 45 -18.85 2.33 10.00
CA ALA A 45 -18.48 0.95 10.31
C ALA A 45 -19.26 -0.11 9.49
N THR A 46 -20.19 0.29 8.63
CA THR A 46 -20.95 -0.64 7.79
C THR A 46 -20.30 -0.78 6.41
N PRO A 47 -20.01 -1.99 5.90
CA PRO A 47 -19.51 -2.18 4.54
C PRO A 47 -20.42 -1.53 3.48
N GLY A 48 -19.82 -0.96 2.44
CA GLY A 48 -20.51 -0.35 1.31
C GLY A 48 -20.11 -1.01 -0.03
N PRO A 49 -20.50 -0.41 -1.17
CA PRO A 49 -20.24 -0.96 -2.50
C PRO A 49 -18.75 -1.23 -2.79
N GLU A 50 -17.86 -0.38 -2.29
CA GLU A 50 -16.41 -0.54 -2.47
C GLU A 50 -15.89 -1.76 -1.70
N HIS A 51 -16.46 -2.04 -0.53
CA HIS A 51 -16.12 -3.24 0.24
C HIS A 51 -16.65 -4.51 -0.43
N ALA A 52 -17.84 -4.45 -1.04
CA ALA A 52 -18.37 -5.55 -1.85
C ALA A 52 -17.47 -5.85 -3.05
N TRP A 53 -16.99 -4.80 -3.74
CA TRP A 53 -16.02 -4.92 -4.82
C TRP A 53 -14.69 -5.55 -4.33
N MET A 54 -14.16 -5.14 -3.18
CA MET A 54 -12.97 -5.78 -2.59
C MET A 54 -13.19 -7.28 -2.36
N ALA A 55 -14.39 -7.68 -1.91
CA ALA A 55 -14.71 -9.08 -1.64
C ALA A 55 -14.71 -9.96 -2.91
N GLU A 56 -14.93 -9.39 -4.10
CA GLU A 56 -14.86 -10.12 -5.38
C GLU A 56 -13.47 -10.68 -5.65
N SER A 57 -12.41 -10.06 -5.11
CA SER A 57 -11.03 -10.54 -5.26
C SER A 57 -10.61 -11.56 -4.23
N ALA A 58 -11.44 -11.88 -3.22
CA ALA A 58 -11.11 -12.90 -2.21
C ALA A 58 -10.87 -14.27 -2.86
N GLY A 59 -9.82 -14.98 -2.40
CA GLY A 59 -9.40 -16.27 -2.92
C GLY A 59 -7.89 -16.40 -3.06
N THR A 60 -7.44 -17.51 -3.63
CA THR A 60 -6.02 -17.75 -3.92
C THR A 60 -5.74 -17.45 -5.38
N TRP A 61 -4.71 -16.65 -5.60
CA TRP A 61 -4.24 -16.23 -6.92
C TRP A 61 -2.82 -16.71 -7.13
N VAL A 62 -2.48 -17.08 -8.36
CA VAL A 62 -1.14 -17.53 -8.73
C VAL A 62 -0.67 -16.81 -9.99
N CYS A 63 0.61 -16.47 -10.00
CA CYS A 63 1.32 -15.98 -11.16
C CYS A 63 2.54 -16.86 -11.41
N ASP A 64 2.65 -17.44 -12.61
CA ASP A 64 3.75 -18.34 -12.94
C ASP A 64 5.04 -17.58 -13.23
N SER A 65 4.95 -16.27 -13.59
CA SER A 65 6.10 -15.45 -13.98
C SER A 65 5.86 -13.98 -13.63
N VAL A 66 6.20 -13.60 -12.39
CA VAL A 66 6.35 -12.19 -12.01
C VAL A 66 7.69 -11.70 -12.53
N LYS A 67 7.67 -10.68 -13.37
CA LYS A 67 8.85 -10.00 -13.90
C LYS A 67 9.34 -8.98 -12.88
N GLN A 68 10.65 -8.95 -12.64
CA GLN A 68 11.30 -8.03 -11.68
C GLN A 68 12.51 -7.37 -12.35
N TRP A 69 12.52 -6.04 -12.38
CA TRP A 69 13.61 -5.22 -12.95
C TRP A 69 14.39 -4.54 -11.85
N MET A 70 15.66 -4.94 -11.68
CA MET A 70 16.61 -4.21 -10.84
C MET A 70 17.23 -3.05 -11.60
N ASP A 71 17.46 -3.24 -12.90
CA ASP A 71 17.95 -2.26 -13.85
C ASP A 71 17.05 -2.29 -15.09
N PRO A 72 16.45 -1.17 -15.51
CA PRO A 72 15.54 -1.12 -16.66
C PRO A 72 16.23 -1.43 -17.99
N SER A 73 17.55 -1.29 -18.08
CA SER A 73 18.35 -1.63 -19.26
C SER A 73 18.62 -3.13 -19.42
N GLN A 74 18.31 -3.93 -18.38
CA GLN A 74 18.53 -5.37 -18.36
C GLN A 74 17.21 -6.13 -18.49
N PRO A 75 17.25 -7.36 -19.04
CA PRO A 75 16.10 -8.25 -18.99
C PRO A 75 15.64 -8.49 -17.54
N PRO A 76 14.33 -8.59 -17.28
CA PRO A 76 13.82 -8.87 -15.94
C PRO A 76 14.20 -10.29 -15.50
N SER A 77 14.46 -10.46 -14.22
CA SER A 77 14.36 -11.77 -13.57
C SER A 77 12.89 -12.17 -13.44
N THR A 78 12.62 -13.46 -13.32
CA THR A 78 11.26 -13.98 -13.18
C THR A 78 11.16 -14.92 -11.99
N ALA A 79 10.02 -14.89 -11.30
CA ALA A 79 9.69 -15.80 -10.23
C ALA A 79 8.19 -16.11 -10.24
N SER A 80 7.79 -17.26 -9.69
CA SER A 80 6.38 -17.51 -9.42
C SER A 80 5.93 -16.76 -8.17
N ALA A 81 4.63 -16.46 -8.09
CA ALA A 81 4.04 -15.85 -6.91
C ALA A 81 2.68 -16.48 -6.57
N THR A 82 2.35 -16.44 -5.31
CA THR A 82 1.02 -16.77 -4.79
C THR A 82 0.53 -15.61 -3.93
N ASP A 83 -0.74 -15.28 -4.11
CA ASP A 83 -1.43 -14.21 -3.40
C ASP A 83 -2.71 -14.78 -2.79
N VAL A 84 -2.83 -14.80 -1.47
CA VAL A 84 -4.00 -15.29 -0.74
C VAL A 84 -4.73 -14.10 -0.16
N VAL A 85 -5.93 -13.86 -0.67
CA VAL A 85 -6.75 -12.69 -0.35
C VAL A 85 -7.97 -13.11 0.45
N THR A 86 -8.16 -12.52 1.62
CA THR A 86 -9.29 -12.81 2.51
C THR A 86 -9.96 -11.52 3.00
N MET A 87 -11.27 -11.58 3.23
CA MET A 87 -11.99 -10.48 3.90
C MET A 87 -12.01 -10.72 5.40
N THR A 88 -11.87 -9.67 6.17
CA THR A 88 -11.88 -9.70 7.64
C THR A 88 -12.75 -8.59 8.23
N MET A 89 -12.96 -8.59 9.55
CA MET A 89 -13.70 -7.56 10.31
C MET A 89 -15.05 -7.22 9.66
N ASN A 90 -15.88 -8.26 9.48
CA ASN A 90 -17.22 -8.16 8.88
C ASN A 90 -17.22 -7.58 7.45
N GLY A 91 -16.14 -7.80 6.69
CA GLY A 91 -16.04 -7.35 5.30
C GLY A 91 -15.56 -5.91 5.12
N LEU A 92 -15.04 -5.27 6.17
CA LEU A 92 -14.47 -3.92 6.09
C LEU A 92 -13.06 -3.89 5.52
N TYR A 93 -12.28 -4.95 5.72
CA TYR A 93 -10.90 -5.01 5.29
C TYR A 93 -10.60 -6.27 4.49
N GLN A 94 -9.70 -6.12 3.56
CA GLN A 94 -9.07 -7.19 2.81
C GLN A 94 -7.66 -7.40 3.35
N VAL A 95 -7.33 -8.65 3.63
CA VAL A 95 -5.99 -9.07 4.01
C VAL A 95 -5.40 -9.89 2.87
N THR A 96 -4.15 -9.63 2.57
CA THR A 96 -3.38 -10.28 1.51
C THR A 96 -2.13 -10.91 2.11
N ASP A 97 -1.95 -12.22 1.88
CA ASP A 97 -0.72 -12.95 2.16
C ASP A 97 -0.04 -13.30 0.85
N PHE A 98 1.07 -12.64 0.58
CA PHE A 98 1.84 -12.79 -0.65
C PHE A 98 3.09 -13.61 -0.43
N SER A 99 3.42 -14.49 -1.37
CA SER A 99 4.67 -15.24 -1.38
C SER A 99 5.26 -15.32 -2.78
N SER A 100 6.58 -15.13 -2.88
CA SER A 100 7.34 -15.18 -4.12
C SER A 100 8.82 -15.42 -3.83
N THR A 101 9.66 -15.21 -4.84
CA THR A 101 11.12 -15.11 -4.70
C THR A 101 11.55 -13.75 -5.24
N MET A 102 12.37 -13.02 -4.50
CA MET A 102 12.96 -11.77 -4.93
C MET A 102 14.49 -11.85 -4.78
N MET A 103 15.22 -11.55 -5.86
CA MET A 103 16.70 -11.65 -5.88
C MET A 103 17.23 -13.02 -5.41
N GLY A 104 16.51 -14.10 -5.73
CA GLY A 104 16.86 -15.46 -5.30
C GLY A 104 16.50 -15.80 -3.85
N MET A 105 15.93 -14.87 -3.07
CA MET A 105 15.54 -15.08 -1.68
C MET A 105 14.02 -15.25 -1.55
N PRO A 106 13.53 -16.12 -0.65
CA PRO A 106 12.10 -16.21 -0.36
C PRO A 106 11.55 -14.87 0.14
N MET A 107 10.53 -14.37 -0.54
CA MET A 107 9.79 -13.17 -0.16
C MET A 107 8.43 -13.54 0.39
N GLN A 108 8.09 -13.00 1.54
CA GLN A 108 6.77 -13.06 2.16
C GLN A 108 6.33 -11.64 2.47
N GLY A 109 5.11 -11.30 2.07
CA GLY A 109 4.52 -9.99 2.33
C GLY A 109 3.10 -10.13 2.88
N HIS A 110 2.70 -9.16 3.69
CA HIS A 110 1.38 -9.06 4.28
C HIS A 110 0.81 -7.67 4.07
N GLY A 111 -0.38 -7.62 3.48
CA GLY A 111 -1.10 -6.39 3.20
C GLY A 111 -2.44 -6.34 3.92
N MET A 112 -2.85 -5.13 4.32
CA MET A 112 -4.20 -4.84 4.74
C MET A 112 -4.73 -3.65 3.95
N MET A 113 -5.81 -3.86 3.21
CA MET A 113 -6.48 -2.82 2.43
C MET A 113 -7.90 -2.59 2.96
N GLY A 114 -8.33 -1.35 3.01
CA GLY A 114 -9.69 -0.93 3.34
C GLY A 114 -10.12 0.24 2.46
N TYR A 115 -11.42 0.53 2.47
CA TYR A 115 -11.95 1.74 1.88
C TYR A 115 -12.38 2.72 2.97
N ASP A 116 -11.67 3.83 3.09
CA ASP A 116 -12.03 4.91 4.01
C ASP A 116 -13.16 5.75 3.41
N LYS A 117 -14.37 5.59 3.92
CA LYS A 117 -15.58 6.28 3.43
C LYS A 117 -15.51 7.79 3.61
N MET A 118 -14.76 8.30 4.60
CA MET A 118 -14.61 9.75 4.79
C MET A 118 -13.61 10.33 3.81
N LYS A 119 -12.49 9.66 3.59
CA LYS A 119 -11.50 10.04 2.58
C LYS A 119 -11.96 9.74 1.16
N LYS A 120 -12.90 8.79 1.00
CA LYS A 120 -13.32 8.21 -0.29
C LYS A 120 -12.13 7.63 -1.06
N LYS A 121 -11.24 6.92 -0.35
CA LYS A 121 -10.00 6.34 -0.89
C LYS A 121 -9.84 4.89 -0.42
N PHE A 122 -9.26 4.07 -1.28
CA PHE A 122 -8.64 2.82 -0.84
C PHE A 122 -7.34 3.15 -0.12
N VAL A 123 -7.10 2.48 1.00
CA VAL A 123 -5.89 2.65 1.82
C VAL A 123 -5.29 1.27 2.04
N LEU A 124 -4.01 1.12 1.69
CA LEU A 124 -3.23 -0.10 1.86
C LEU A 124 -2.07 0.16 2.83
N SER A 125 -1.88 -0.76 3.77
CA SER A 125 -0.63 -0.91 4.52
C SER A 125 0.02 -2.22 4.13
N TRP A 126 1.34 -2.21 3.89
CA TRP A 126 2.12 -3.36 3.46
C TRP A 126 3.38 -3.50 4.28
N VAL A 127 3.70 -4.74 4.64
CA VAL A 127 4.97 -5.16 5.25
C VAL A 127 5.47 -6.41 4.56
N ASP A 128 6.79 -6.60 4.51
CA ASP A 128 7.41 -7.81 4.00
C ASP A 128 8.74 -8.12 4.71
N ASN A 129 9.28 -9.30 4.44
CA ASN A 129 10.55 -9.74 5.03
C ASN A 129 11.79 -9.23 4.30
N MET A 130 11.64 -8.35 3.30
CA MET A 130 12.77 -7.73 2.60
C MET A 130 13.22 -6.42 3.23
N GLY A 131 12.41 -5.85 4.14
CA GLY A 131 12.71 -4.60 4.84
C GLY A 131 12.00 -4.47 6.18
N SER A 132 12.35 -3.45 6.96
CA SER A 132 11.72 -3.15 8.26
C SER A 132 10.71 -2.01 8.19
N GLY A 133 10.49 -1.44 7.00
CA GLY A 133 9.56 -0.34 6.78
C GLY A 133 8.11 -0.81 6.66
N ILE A 134 7.17 0.09 6.95
CA ILE A 134 5.76 -0.09 6.65
C ILE A 134 5.43 0.84 5.48
N VAL A 135 5.05 0.27 4.34
CA VAL A 135 4.59 1.04 3.18
C VAL A 135 3.11 1.34 3.36
N ARG A 136 2.73 2.60 3.18
CA ARG A 136 1.33 3.03 3.15
C ARG A 136 1.04 3.70 1.82
N MET A 137 -0.01 3.23 1.15
CA MET A 137 -0.49 3.79 -0.13
C MET A 137 -1.97 4.13 -0.04
N GLU A 138 -2.38 5.18 -0.76
CA GLU A 138 -3.78 5.58 -0.91
C GLU A 138 -4.09 5.77 -2.40
N GLY A 139 -5.33 5.49 -2.81
CA GLY A 139 -5.70 5.63 -4.21
C GLY A 139 -7.15 5.36 -4.54
N ASP A 140 -7.41 5.25 -5.84
CA ASP A 140 -8.75 5.18 -6.41
C ASP A 140 -8.90 4.01 -7.38
N TYR A 141 -10.12 3.49 -7.47
CA TYR A 141 -10.52 2.53 -8.49
C TYR A 141 -11.25 3.24 -9.63
N ASP A 142 -10.68 3.19 -10.81
CA ASP A 142 -11.31 3.65 -12.04
C ASP A 142 -12.11 2.49 -12.67
N LYS A 143 -13.44 2.62 -12.65
CA LYS A 143 -14.36 1.62 -13.21
C LYS A 143 -14.25 1.51 -14.73
N SER A 144 -13.87 2.58 -15.43
CA SER A 144 -13.79 2.60 -16.90
C SER A 144 -12.59 1.80 -17.42
N THR A 145 -11.45 1.88 -16.71
CA THR A 145 -10.23 1.14 -17.03
C THR A 145 -10.09 -0.14 -16.22
N LYS A 146 -10.99 -0.38 -15.25
CA LYS A 146 -10.93 -1.48 -14.26
C LYS A 146 -9.60 -1.52 -13.51
N THR A 147 -9.07 -0.36 -13.14
CA THR A 147 -7.74 -0.24 -12.52
C THR A 147 -7.84 0.41 -11.15
N LEU A 148 -7.34 -0.27 -10.12
CA LEU A 148 -7.03 0.34 -8.82
C LEU A 148 -5.60 0.86 -8.89
N SER A 149 -5.42 2.17 -8.71
CA SER A 149 -4.11 2.83 -8.68
C SER A 149 -3.90 3.44 -7.29
N MET A 150 -2.84 3.03 -6.61
CA MET A 150 -2.48 3.51 -5.27
C MET A 150 -1.05 4.01 -5.26
N ALA A 151 -0.78 5.10 -4.54
CA ALA A 151 0.54 5.68 -4.41
C ALA A 151 0.87 6.03 -2.96
N GLY A 152 2.15 6.08 -2.65
CA GLY A 152 2.66 6.39 -1.31
C GLY A 152 4.16 6.57 -1.28
N LYS A 153 4.73 6.39 -0.09
CA LYS A 153 6.17 6.46 0.15
C LYS A 153 6.66 5.13 0.72
N GLN A 154 7.90 4.80 0.39
CA GLN A 154 8.64 3.69 0.97
C GLN A 154 10.03 4.11 1.42
N SER A 155 10.57 3.45 2.43
CA SER A 155 11.97 3.64 2.82
C SER A 155 12.91 3.06 1.77
N ASP A 156 13.87 3.85 1.33
CA ASP A 156 14.95 3.42 0.44
C ASP A 156 16.28 3.48 1.19
N PRO A 157 16.75 2.34 1.75
CA PRO A 157 18.00 2.31 2.50
C PRO A 157 19.22 2.59 1.62
N GLY A 158 19.16 2.32 0.32
CA GLY A 158 20.25 2.61 -0.61
C GLY A 158 20.47 4.11 -0.83
N ARG A 159 19.40 4.90 -0.73
CA ARG A 159 19.43 6.38 -0.81
C ARG A 159 19.36 7.07 0.54
N ASN A 160 19.14 6.31 1.63
CA ASN A 160 18.93 6.82 2.98
C ASN A 160 17.81 7.88 3.07
N MET A 161 16.69 7.63 2.38
CA MET A 161 15.54 8.52 2.32
C MET A 161 14.25 7.77 1.98
N GLU A 162 13.12 8.46 2.07
CA GLU A 162 11.87 7.95 1.48
C GLU A 162 11.80 8.26 -0.01
N THR A 163 11.30 7.30 -0.80
CA THR A 163 11.06 7.41 -2.23
C THR A 163 9.62 7.12 -2.57
N ASP A 164 9.17 7.56 -3.75
CA ASP A 164 7.83 7.29 -4.21
C ASP A 164 7.66 5.83 -4.60
N ILE A 165 6.48 5.28 -4.30
CA ILE A 165 6.02 3.97 -4.74
C ILE A 165 4.58 4.08 -5.25
N ARG A 166 4.28 3.36 -6.34
CA ARG A 166 2.94 3.27 -6.89
C ARG A 166 2.63 1.84 -7.31
N GLN A 167 1.41 1.40 -7.02
CA GLN A 167 0.89 0.11 -7.43
C GLN A 167 -0.33 0.30 -8.33
N GLU A 168 -0.43 -0.50 -9.37
CA GLU A 168 -1.63 -0.66 -10.19
C GLU A 168 -2.09 -2.12 -10.17
N LEU A 169 -3.38 -2.32 -9.91
CA LEU A 169 -4.06 -3.60 -10.10
C LEU A 169 -5.09 -3.41 -11.21
N LYS A 170 -4.82 -3.97 -12.40
CA LYS A 170 -5.72 -3.93 -13.55
C LYS A 170 -6.46 -5.25 -13.69
N PHE A 171 -7.78 -5.21 -13.54
CA PHE A 171 -8.66 -6.38 -13.65
C PHE A 171 -9.10 -6.59 -15.10
N HIS A 172 -9.06 -7.83 -15.55
CA HIS A 172 -9.38 -8.21 -16.93
C HIS A 172 -10.70 -8.97 -17.02
N ASP A 173 -11.33 -8.98 -18.21
CA ASP A 173 -12.62 -9.63 -18.45
C ASP A 173 -12.54 -11.18 -18.39
N ASP A 174 -11.34 -11.74 -18.52
CA ASP A 174 -11.08 -13.18 -18.42
C ASP A 174 -10.93 -13.66 -16.94
N GLY A 175 -11.14 -12.76 -15.98
CA GLY A 175 -11.04 -13.05 -14.55
C GLY A 175 -9.61 -13.09 -14.02
N THR A 176 -8.61 -12.60 -14.77
CA THR A 176 -7.26 -12.37 -14.30
C THR A 176 -7.09 -10.92 -13.82
N TYR A 177 -5.99 -10.63 -13.11
CA TYR A 177 -5.54 -9.25 -12.90
C TYR A 177 -4.03 -9.12 -13.13
N THR A 178 -3.62 -7.95 -13.61
CA THR A 178 -2.20 -7.60 -13.70
C THR A 178 -1.84 -6.65 -12.56
N MET A 179 -0.83 -7.01 -11.76
CA MET A 179 -0.19 -6.15 -10.80
C MET A 179 1.04 -5.54 -11.43
N SER A 180 1.16 -4.21 -11.36
CA SER A 180 2.36 -3.47 -11.74
C SER A 180 2.80 -2.59 -10.59
N MET A 181 4.11 -2.59 -10.31
CA MET A 181 4.72 -1.77 -9.27
C MET A 181 5.74 -0.82 -9.88
N TYR A 182 5.69 0.43 -9.44
CA TYR A 182 6.54 1.50 -9.91
C TYR A 182 7.21 2.19 -8.72
N GLY A 183 8.42 2.64 -8.90
CA GLY A 183 9.18 3.36 -7.88
C GLY A 183 10.03 4.45 -8.50
N THR A 184 10.76 5.19 -7.68
CA THR A 184 11.70 6.20 -8.14
C THR A 184 12.86 5.53 -8.89
N GLY A 185 13.08 5.93 -10.13
CA GLY A 185 14.13 5.40 -11.00
C GLY A 185 15.55 5.70 -10.54
N HIS A 186 16.53 5.13 -11.21
CA HIS A 186 17.95 5.30 -10.88
C HIS A 186 18.43 6.75 -10.96
N ASP A 187 17.79 7.57 -11.80
CA ASP A 187 18.05 9.01 -11.95
C ASP A 187 17.52 9.85 -10.77
N GLY A 188 16.78 9.22 -9.84
CA GLY A 188 16.16 9.87 -8.69
C GLY A 188 14.97 10.80 -9.04
N LYS A 189 14.47 10.77 -10.28
CA LYS A 189 13.45 11.70 -10.78
C LYS A 189 12.33 11.02 -11.56
N SER A 190 12.65 10.08 -12.45
CA SER A 190 11.68 9.38 -13.26
C SER A 190 10.98 8.28 -12.46
N GLU A 191 9.74 7.95 -12.86
CA GLU A 191 9.08 6.74 -12.38
C GLU A 191 9.54 5.55 -13.22
N GLN A 192 9.86 4.44 -12.57
CA GLN A 192 10.32 3.22 -13.21
C GLN A 192 9.49 2.03 -12.75
N LYS A 193 9.01 1.21 -13.69
CA LYS A 193 8.41 -0.09 -13.37
C LYS A 193 9.49 -1.04 -12.88
N PHE A 194 9.31 -1.62 -11.69
CA PHE A 194 10.24 -2.60 -11.13
C PHE A 194 9.65 -4.00 -10.95
N MET A 195 8.31 -4.14 -11.03
CA MET A 195 7.63 -5.43 -10.93
C MET A 195 6.37 -5.45 -11.78
N GLU A 196 6.08 -6.60 -12.40
CA GLU A 196 4.83 -6.86 -13.11
C GLU A 196 4.52 -8.35 -13.14
N GLY A 197 3.27 -8.71 -12.89
CA GLY A 197 2.79 -10.08 -13.00
C GLY A 197 1.30 -10.14 -13.25
N THR A 198 0.86 -11.12 -14.06
CA THR A 198 -0.56 -11.40 -14.27
C THR A 198 -0.96 -12.62 -13.45
N PHE A 199 -1.95 -12.41 -12.59
CA PHE A 199 -2.44 -13.38 -11.64
C PHE A 199 -3.76 -13.98 -12.13
N ARG A 200 -3.90 -15.29 -11.96
CA ARG A 200 -5.12 -16.05 -12.22
C ARG A 200 -5.59 -16.75 -10.94
N ARG A 201 -6.88 -16.98 -10.81
CA ARG A 201 -7.39 -17.75 -9.67
C ARG A 201 -6.81 -19.17 -9.70
N LYS A 202 -6.37 -19.63 -8.54
CA LYS A 202 -6.01 -21.03 -8.34
C LYS A 202 -7.29 -21.86 -8.37
N LYS A 203 -7.34 -22.82 -9.26
CA LYS A 203 -8.42 -23.82 -9.33
C LYS A 203 -8.32 -24.83 -8.20
#